data_3f0eff7d8b31b2bab0f2b356358917ed
#
_entry.id   3f0eff7d8b31b2bab0f2b356358917ed
#
_cell.length_a   1.000
_cell.length_b   1.000
_cell.length_c   1.000
_cell.angle_alpha   90.00
_cell.angle_beta   90.00
_cell.angle_gamma   90.00
#
_symmetry.space_group_name_H-M   'P 1'
#
loop_
_entity.id
_entity.type
_entity.pdbx_description
1 polymer ?
#
loop_
_entity_poly.entity_id
_entity_poly.type
_entity_poly.pdbx_seq_one_letter_code
_entity_poly.pdbx_strand_id
1 'polypeptide(L)'
;MKLSPREVEVITLVALGYSDKEIGVTLKITYGTVRNHIDKVILKLQAQNRTHAVMIYKFINRDWLEEYYEENNHTLDSRNVLSK
;
A
#
# COMPACT_ATOMS: atom_id res chain seq x y z
N MET A 1 -15.68 -1.76 -6.87
CA MET A 1 -15.24 -0.39 -6.92
C MET A 1 -13.73 -0.31 -7.09
N LYS A 2 -13.30 0.58 -7.93
CA LYS A 2 -11.89 0.60 -8.32
C LYS A 2 -11.12 1.64 -7.54
N LEU A 3 -9.93 1.27 -7.10
CA LEU A 3 -9.07 2.23 -6.41
C LEU A 3 -8.45 3.18 -7.42
N SER A 4 -8.24 4.42 -6.99
CA SER A 4 -7.54 5.39 -7.81
C SER A 4 -6.05 5.07 -7.79
N PRO A 5 -5.27 5.63 -8.75
CA PRO A 5 -3.82 5.40 -8.74
C PRO A 5 -3.16 5.79 -7.43
N ARG A 6 -3.57 6.92 -6.84
CA ARG A 6 -2.98 7.34 -5.57
C ARG A 6 -3.38 6.40 -4.44
N GLU A 7 -4.60 5.89 -4.46
CA GLU A 7 -5.03 4.93 -3.46
C GLU A 7 -4.23 3.65 -3.58
N VAL A 8 -3.94 3.22 -4.79
CA VAL A 8 -3.11 2.04 -4.99
C VAL A 8 -1.69 2.28 -4.44
N GLU A 9 -1.14 3.46 -4.70
CA GLU A 9 0.17 3.79 -4.15
C GLU A 9 0.18 3.70 -2.63
N VAL A 10 -0.84 4.27 -2.01
CA VAL A 10 -0.90 4.29 -0.56
C VAL A 10 -1.04 2.88 0.00
N ILE A 11 -1.96 2.08 -0.55
CA ILE A 11 -2.15 0.74 0.01
C ILE A 11 -0.94 -0.15 -0.26
N THR A 12 -0.20 0.12 -1.32
CA THR A 12 1.02 -0.61 -1.60
C THR A 12 2.04 -0.36 -0.49
N LEU A 13 2.21 0.89 -0.11
CA LEU A 13 3.16 1.21 0.95
C LEU A 13 2.70 0.67 2.31
N VAL A 14 1.38 0.66 2.54
CA VAL A 14 0.86 0.02 3.74
C VAL A 14 1.25 -1.46 3.75
N ALA A 15 1.06 -2.12 2.63
CA ALA A 15 1.37 -3.54 2.53
C ALA A 15 2.85 -3.82 2.75
N LEU A 16 3.70 -2.86 2.40
CA LEU A 16 5.14 -3.01 2.57
C LEU A 16 5.61 -2.65 3.98
N GLY A 17 4.70 -2.24 4.84
CA GLY A 17 5.05 -1.99 6.24
C GLY A 17 5.38 -0.55 6.56
N TYR A 18 5.14 0.37 5.65
CA TYR A 18 5.38 1.78 5.91
C TYR A 18 4.36 2.30 6.91
N SER A 19 4.82 3.14 7.84
CA SER A 19 3.90 3.84 8.72
C SER A 19 3.21 4.96 7.93
N ASP A 20 2.12 5.49 8.50
CA ASP A 20 1.42 6.60 7.85
C ASP A 20 2.35 7.80 7.67
N LYS A 21 3.21 8.04 8.64
CA LYS A 21 4.15 9.14 8.55
C LYS A 21 5.15 8.89 7.42
N GLU A 22 5.66 7.69 7.31
CA GLU A 22 6.60 7.34 6.24
C GLU A 22 5.94 7.46 4.87
N ILE A 23 4.69 7.07 4.77
CA ILE A 23 3.96 7.20 3.52
C ILE A 23 3.83 8.68 3.14
N GLY A 24 3.48 9.51 4.11
CA GLY A 24 3.37 10.94 3.86
C GLY A 24 4.66 11.54 3.34
N VAL A 25 5.78 11.17 3.95
CA VAL A 25 7.09 11.65 3.50
C VAL A 25 7.38 11.14 2.09
N THR A 26 7.14 9.86 1.86
CA THR A 26 7.45 9.22 0.59
C THR A 26 6.65 9.84 -0.55
N LEU A 27 5.36 10.09 -0.33
CA LEU A 27 4.48 10.61 -1.37
C LEU A 27 4.36 12.13 -1.32
N LYS A 28 5.00 12.77 -0.35
CA LYS A 28 4.99 14.23 -0.20
C LYS A 28 3.57 14.76 0.01
N ILE A 29 2.85 14.10 0.88
CA ILE A 29 1.51 14.53 1.28
C ILE A 29 1.44 14.51 2.80
N THR A 30 0.42 15.17 3.33
CA THR A 30 0.30 15.26 4.79
C THR A 30 -0.18 13.94 5.37
N TYR A 31 0.07 13.80 6.66
CA TYR A 31 -0.40 12.65 7.42
C TYR A 31 -1.93 12.50 7.30
N GLY A 32 -2.65 13.62 7.39
CA GLY A 32 -4.12 13.56 7.28
C GLY A 32 -4.56 13.08 5.90
N THR A 33 -3.84 13.49 4.86
CA THR A 33 -4.18 13.03 3.52
C THR A 33 -3.94 11.54 3.37
N VAL A 34 -2.85 11.03 3.97
CA VAL A 34 -2.60 9.59 3.97
C VAL A 34 -3.77 8.85 4.62
N ARG A 35 -4.19 9.32 5.78
CA ARG A 35 -5.31 8.70 6.51
C ARG A 35 -6.58 8.72 5.67
N ASN A 36 -6.83 9.83 4.97
CA ASN A 36 -8.01 9.92 4.11
C ASN A 36 -7.97 8.91 3.00
N HIS A 37 -6.82 8.73 2.39
CA HIS A 37 -6.69 7.74 1.32
C HIS A 37 -6.92 6.33 1.86
N ILE A 38 -6.36 6.02 3.02
CA ILE A 38 -6.53 4.70 3.61
C ILE A 38 -8.01 4.46 3.94
N ASP A 39 -8.67 5.47 4.51
CA ASP A 39 -10.09 5.34 4.83
C ASP A 39 -10.91 5.06 3.59
N LYS A 40 -10.59 5.73 2.48
CA LYS A 40 -11.31 5.50 1.23
C LYS A 40 -11.07 4.10 0.68
N VAL A 41 -9.85 3.61 0.81
CA VAL A 41 -9.55 2.25 0.37
C VAL A 41 -10.37 1.25 1.19
N ILE A 42 -10.38 1.44 2.50
CA ILE A 42 -11.15 0.56 3.38
C ILE A 42 -12.62 0.56 2.97
N LEU A 43 -13.15 1.74 2.72
CA LEU A 43 -14.55 1.86 2.32
C LEU A 43 -14.81 1.20 0.98
N LYS A 44 -13.98 1.48 -0.01
CA LYS A 44 -14.17 0.95 -1.35
C LYS A 44 -14.09 -0.57 -1.38
N LEU A 45 -13.21 -1.14 -0.59
CA LEU A 45 -13.05 -2.59 -0.55
C LEU A 45 -13.97 -3.25 0.46
N GLN A 46 -14.75 -2.45 1.18
CA GLN A 46 -15.66 -2.96 2.22
C GLN A 46 -14.89 -3.79 3.25
N ALA A 47 -13.73 -3.29 3.63
CA ALA A 47 -12.86 -3.97 4.56
C ALA A 47 -13.16 -3.53 5.99
N GLN A 48 -12.68 -4.29 6.95
CA GLN A 48 -12.84 -3.99 8.37
C GLN A 48 -11.80 -2.98 8.85
N ASN A 49 -10.62 -3.05 8.27
CA ASN A 49 -9.52 -2.19 8.65
C ASN A 49 -8.48 -2.27 7.54
N ARG A 50 -7.37 -1.55 7.71
CA ARG A 50 -6.36 -1.49 6.66
C ARG A 50 -5.70 -2.83 6.38
N THR A 51 -5.50 -3.63 7.39
CA THR A 51 -4.91 -4.95 7.20
C THR A 51 -5.83 -5.81 6.35
N HIS A 52 -7.12 -5.78 6.67
CA HIS A 52 -8.10 -6.53 5.90
C HIS A 52 -8.16 -6.02 4.46
N ALA A 53 -8.04 -4.69 4.29
CA ALA A 53 -8.04 -4.11 2.95
C ALA A 53 -6.87 -4.62 2.11
N VAL A 54 -5.68 -4.72 2.72
CA VAL A 54 -4.52 -5.26 2.02
C VAL A 54 -4.78 -6.70 1.59
N MET A 55 -5.37 -7.49 2.47
CA MET A 55 -5.66 -8.87 2.16
C MET A 55 -6.65 -9.00 1.01
N ILE A 56 -7.70 -8.19 1.05
CA ILE A 56 -8.71 -8.22 -0.03
C ILE A 56 -8.06 -7.83 -1.35
N TYR A 57 -7.30 -6.75 -1.35
CA TYR A 57 -6.71 -6.26 -2.57
C TYR A 57 -5.71 -7.27 -3.14
N LYS A 58 -4.92 -7.89 -2.28
CA LYS A 58 -3.98 -8.92 -2.71
C LYS A 58 -4.72 -10.12 -3.30
N PHE A 59 -5.83 -10.51 -2.69
CA PHE A 59 -6.60 -11.63 -3.18
C PHE A 59 -7.15 -11.37 -4.59
N ILE A 60 -7.64 -10.15 -4.82
CA ILE A 60 -8.21 -9.80 -6.12
C ILE A 60 -7.12 -9.58 -7.16
N ASN A 61 -5.99 -9.03 -6.75
CA ASN A 61 -4.89 -8.67 -7.65
C ASN A 61 -3.64 -9.44 -7.24
N ARG A 62 -3.59 -10.70 -7.59
CA ARG A 62 -2.60 -11.62 -7.05
C ARG A 62 -1.15 -11.21 -7.31
N ASP A 63 -0.89 -10.61 -8.46
CA ASP A 63 0.48 -10.25 -8.82
C ASP A 63 0.84 -8.81 -8.47
N TRP A 64 -0.04 -8.14 -7.74
CA TRP A 64 0.14 -6.72 -7.43
C TRP A 64 1.48 -6.40 -6.79
N LEU A 65 1.84 -7.10 -5.74
CA LEU A 65 3.08 -6.80 -5.04
C LEU A 65 4.29 -7.29 -5.82
N GLU A 66 4.16 -8.41 -6.49
CA GLU A 66 5.24 -8.90 -7.33
C GLU A 66 5.55 -7.94 -8.47
N GLU A 67 4.50 -7.40 -9.10
CA GLU A 67 4.68 -6.42 -10.16
C GLU A 67 5.35 -5.16 -9.62
N TYR A 68 4.94 -4.71 -8.43
CA TYR A 68 5.56 -3.56 -7.82
C TYR A 68 7.04 -3.83 -7.54
N TYR A 69 7.35 -5.00 -7.03
CA TYR A 69 8.73 -5.38 -6.75
C TYR A 69 9.57 -5.37 -8.00
N GLU A 70 9.03 -5.86 -9.09
CA GLU A 70 9.80 -5.89 -10.33
C GLU A 70 10.09 -4.50 -10.85
N GLU A 71 9.13 -3.60 -10.73
CA GLU A 71 9.32 -2.22 -11.17
C GLU A 71 10.28 -1.47 -10.26
N ASN A 72 10.34 -1.87 -8.99
CA ASN A 72 11.15 -1.19 -7.98
C ASN A 72 12.08 -2.17 -7.29
N ASN A 73 12.61 -3.09 -8.03
CA ASN A 73 13.28 -4.26 -7.48
C ASN A 73 14.31 -3.99 -6.41
N HIS A 74 15.13 -2.99 -6.60
CA HIS A 74 16.18 -2.71 -5.63
C HIS A 74 15.62 -2.21 -4.31
N THR A 75 14.47 -1.59 -4.32
CA THR A 75 13.86 -1.10 -3.10
C THR A 75 13.49 -2.27 -2.21
N LEU A 76 12.89 -3.28 -2.79
CA LEU A 76 12.53 -4.45 -2.02
C LEU A 76 13.74 -5.08 -1.39
N ASP A 77 14.79 -5.28 -2.17
CA ASP A 77 15.98 -5.95 -1.69
C ASP A 77 16.57 -5.25 -0.48
N SER A 78 16.66 -3.93 -0.54
CA SER A 78 17.29 -3.22 0.56
C SER A 78 16.47 -3.30 1.83
N ARG A 79 15.16 -3.42 1.72
CA ARG A 79 14.32 -3.51 2.89
C ARG A 79 14.16 -4.93 3.38
N ASN A 80 14.36 -5.88 2.52
CA ASN A 80 14.04 -7.26 2.81
C ASN A 80 15.28 -8.10 3.02
N VAL A 81 16.22 -7.53 3.71
CA VAL A 81 17.47 -8.23 3.98
C VAL A 81 17.26 -9.50 4.74
N LEU A 82 16.21 -9.53 5.51
CA LEU A 82 15.93 -10.72 6.29
C LEU A 82 15.64 -11.91 5.40
N SER A 83 15.26 -11.66 4.21
CA SER A 83 14.96 -12.75 3.33
C SER A 83 16.21 -13.49 2.92
N LYS A 84 17.15 -12.96 3.21
CA LYS A 84 18.23 -13.59 2.75
C LYS A 84 18.90 -14.22 3.48
#